data_2d359ce1e05d36546075a966e9833838
#
_entry.id   2d359ce1e05d36546075a966e9833838
#
_cell.length_a   1.000
_cell.length_b   1.000
_cell.length_c   1.000
_cell.angle_alpha   90.00
_cell.angle_beta   90.00
_cell.angle_gamma   90.00
#
_symmetry.space_group_name_H-M   'P 1'
#
loop_
_entity.id
_entity.type
_entity.pdbx_description
1 polymer ?
#
loop_
_entity_poly.entity_id
_entity_poly.type
_entity_poly.pdbx_seq_one_letter_code
_entity_poly.pdbx_strand_id
1 'polypeptide(L)'
;MRFLFFVGTAGSGKSTLVQAYKEWLDNADISSIIVNLDPGSDATPYEPDIDIRDWISLGSVMQQYNLGPNGAQVVAADLLTANIGRLTDALAMEDAKYVLIDTPGQLELFAFRQSSIDLVEALGMDKSMIIYTAD
;
A
#
# COMPACT_ATOMS: atom_id res chain seq x y z
N MET A 1 14.00 -8.33 6.20
CA MET A 1 12.84 -7.45 6.05
C MET A 1 11.58 -8.30 5.93
N ARG A 2 10.57 -8.01 6.73
CA ARG A 2 9.29 -8.72 6.70
C ARG A 2 8.19 -7.75 6.32
N PHE A 3 7.22 -8.21 5.55
CA PHE A 3 6.18 -7.38 4.95
C PHE A 3 4.82 -7.72 5.54
N LEU A 4 4.14 -6.70 6.08
CA LEU A 4 2.79 -6.83 6.62
C LEU A 4 1.84 -6.05 5.71
N PHE A 5 1.00 -6.77 4.99
CA PHE A 5 0.01 -6.18 4.08
C PHE A 5 -1.31 -5.99 4.82
N PHE A 6 -1.72 -4.75 4.99
CA PHE A 6 -2.99 -4.41 5.61
C PHE A 6 -4.04 -4.31 4.51
N VAL A 7 -5.01 -5.20 4.54
CA VAL A 7 -6.06 -5.33 3.53
C VAL A 7 -7.41 -5.15 4.20
N GLY A 8 -8.29 -4.41 3.57
CA GLY A 8 -9.64 -4.19 4.06
C GLY A 8 -10.33 -3.10 3.27
N THR A 9 -11.63 -3.02 3.44
CA THR A 9 -12.43 -2.01 2.77
C THR A 9 -12.26 -0.64 3.40
N ALA A 10 -12.57 0.40 2.64
CA ALA A 10 -12.59 1.77 3.16
C ALA A 10 -13.56 1.85 4.35
N GLY A 11 -13.14 2.51 5.42
CA GLY A 11 -13.94 2.63 6.63
C GLY A 11 -13.82 1.48 7.61
N SER A 12 -13.00 0.46 7.32
CA SER A 12 -12.77 -0.67 8.24
C SER A 12 -11.73 -0.38 9.33
N GLY A 13 -11.14 0.82 9.31
CA GLY A 13 -10.09 1.19 10.27
C GLY A 13 -8.71 0.72 9.87
N LYS A 14 -8.51 0.34 8.63
CA LYS A 14 -7.25 -0.21 8.13
C LYS A 14 -6.06 0.73 8.37
N SER A 15 -6.16 1.98 7.94
CA SER A 15 -5.06 2.94 8.08
C SER A 15 -4.78 3.31 9.55
N THR A 16 -5.82 3.33 10.38
CA THR A 16 -5.67 3.51 11.83
C THR A 16 -4.92 2.35 12.45
N LEU A 17 -5.19 1.14 11.98
CA LEU A 17 -4.49 -0.07 12.45
C LEU A 17 -3.02 -0.04 12.03
N VAL A 18 -2.72 0.43 10.81
CA VAL A 18 -1.33 0.60 10.34
C VAL A 18 -0.58 1.51 11.30
N GLN A 19 -1.17 2.65 11.67
CA GLN A 19 -0.55 3.57 12.61
C GLN A 19 -0.35 2.94 13.99
N ALA A 20 -1.34 2.21 14.49
CA ALA A 20 -1.24 1.55 15.79
C ALA A 20 -0.10 0.52 15.80
N TYR A 21 0.06 -0.25 14.74
CA TYR A 21 1.18 -1.18 14.60
C TYR A 21 2.52 -0.46 14.57
N LYS A 22 2.60 0.65 13.85
CA LYS A 22 3.82 1.46 13.79
C LYS A 22 4.23 1.93 15.18
N GLU A 23 3.28 2.47 15.94
CA GLU A 23 3.53 2.93 17.30
C GLU A 23 3.96 1.78 18.22
N TRP A 24 3.32 0.62 18.08
CA TRP A 24 3.67 -0.56 18.87
C TRP A 24 5.10 -1.03 18.58
N LEU A 25 5.49 -1.07 17.31
CA LEU A 25 6.84 -1.46 16.92
C LEU A 25 7.88 -0.44 17.39
N ASP A 26 7.57 0.84 17.28
CA ASP A 26 8.46 1.91 17.75
C ASP A 26 8.67 1.81 19.26
N ASN A 27 7.61 1.55 20.04
CA ASN A 27 7.70 1.37 21.48
C ASN A 27 8.49 0.12 21.88
N ALA A 28 8.54 -0.88 21.03
CA ALA A 28 9.32 -2.10 21.23
C ALA A 28 10.75 -1.98 20.69
N ASP A 29 11.16 -0.82 20.22
CA ASP A 29 12.46 -0.56 19.60
C ASP A 29 12.73 -1.46 18.37
N ILE A 30 11.68 -1.80 17.64
CA ILE A 30 11.79 -2.58 16.41
C ILE A 30 11.68 -1.63 15.22
N SER A 31 12.69 -1.64 14.35
CA SER A 31 12.71 -0.75 13.18
C SER A 31 11.62 -1.13 12.19
N SER A 32 10.87 -0.13 11.74
CA SER A 32 9.80 -0.33 10.78
C SER A 32 9.61 0.91 9.91
N ILE A 33 9.09 0.70 8.71
CA ILE A 33 8.67 1.77 7.80
C ILE A 33 7.24 1.52 7.34
N ILE A 34 6.59 2.57 6.89
CA ILE A 34 5.23 2.50 6.33
C ILE A 34 5.29 2.82 4.84
N VAL A 35 4.65 1.96 4.07
CA VAL A 35 4.46 2.14 2.62
C VAL A 35 2.97 2.34 2.36
N ASN A 36 2.61 3.47 1.77
CA ASN A 36 1.25 3.71 1.33
C ASN A 36 1.12 3.35 -0.15
N LEU A 37 0.28 2.39 -0.47
CA LEU A 37 -0.01 1.96 -1.84
C LEU A 37 -1.39 2.41 -2.32
N ASP A 38 -2.11 3.23 -1.55
CA ASP A 38 -3.42 3.74 -1.94
C ASP A 38 -3.29 5.11 -2.60
N PRO A 39 -3.40 5.19 -3.93
CA PRO A 39 -3.29 6.47 -4.64
C PRO A 39 -4.49 7.38 -4.41
N GLY A 40 -5.58 6.84 -3.88
CA GLY A 40 -6.80 7.59 -3.60
C GLY A 40 -6.90 8.14 -2.18
N SER A 41 -5.91 7.90 -1.33
CA SER A 41 -5.90 8.46 0.03
C SER A 41 -5.67 9.96 -0.02
N ASP A 42 -6.63 10.73 0.49
CA ASP A 42 -6.46 12.19 0.61
C ASP A 42 -5.58 12.53 1.82
N ALA A 43 -5.81 11.84 2.93
CA ALA A 43 -5.04 12.01 4.15
C ALA A 43 -4.86 10.67 4.85
N THR A 44 -3.68 10.47 5.41
CA THR A 44 -3.38 9.28 6.20
C THR A 44 -3.10 9.69 7.64
N PRO A 45 -3.47 8.86 8.64
CA PRO A 45 -3.18 9.16 10.04
C PRO A 45 -1.70 9.03 10.39
N TYR A 46 -0.92 8.49 9.49
CA TYR A 46 0.51 8.28 9.63
C TYR A 46 1.26 9.04 8.53
N GLU A 47 2.56 9.20 8.72
CA GLU A 47 3.44 9.75 7.69
C GLU A 47 4.15 8.59 6.98
N PRO A 48 3.87 8.35 5.70
CA PRO A 48 4.50 7.23 4.99
C PRO A 48 5.95 7.53 4.65
N ASP A 49 6.80 6.50 4.73
CA ASP A 49 8.19 6.58 4.30
C ASP A 49 8.32 6.43 2.79
N ILE A 50 7.44 5.59 2.21
CA ILE A 50 7.29 5.42 0.76
C ILE A 50 5.82 5.61 0.44
N ASP A 51 5.52 6.45 -0.54
CA ASP A 51 4.16 6.83 -0.87
C ASP A 51 3.92 6.73 -2.36
N ILE A 52 2.99 5.85 -2.75
CA ILE A 52 2.63 5.69 -4.16
C ILE A 52 2.07 6.99 -4.76
N ARG A 53 1.52 7.87 -3.94
CA ARG A 53 0.99 9.16 -4.40
C ARG A 53 2.08 10.07 -4.99
N ASP A 54 3.34 9.82 -4.66
CA ASP A 54 4.47 10.54 -5.27
C ASP A 54 4.68 10.13 -6.74
N TRP A 55 4.20 8.95 -7.13
CA TRP A 55 4.37 8.39 -8.47
C TRP A 55 3.07 8.33 -9.27
N ILE A 56 1.94 8.16 -8.59
CA ILE A 56 0.62 7.99 -9.19
C ILE A 56 -0.36 8.92 -8.48
N SER A 57 -0.99 9.81 -9.22
CA SER A 57 -2.09 10.64 -8.71
C SER A 57 -3.41 10.14 -9.28
N LEU A 58 -4.34 9.77 -8.39
CA LEU A 58 -5.66 9.32 -8.81
C LEU A 58 -6.40 10.43 -9.57
N GLY A 59 -6.27 11.67 -9.14
CA GLY A 59 -6.85 12.81 -9.83
C GLY A 59 -6.30 12.97 -11.24
N SER A 60 -4.99 12.82 -11.42
CA SER A 60 -4.36 12.87 -12.74
C SER A 60 -4.81 11.72 -13.64
N VAL A 61 -4.97 10.51 -13.06
CA VAL A 61 -5.47 9.35 -13.81
C VAL A 61 -6.92 9.60 -14.27
N MET A 62 -7.77 10.12 -13.40
CA MET A 62 -9.15 10.45 -13.75
C MET A 62 -9.20 11.44 -14.90
N GLN A 63 -8.36 12.46 -14.87
CA GLN A 63 -8.32 13.51 -15.88
C GLN A 63 -7.72 13.01 -17.19
N GLN A 64 -6.60 12.30 -17.13
CA GLN A 64 -5.86 11.83 -18.31
C GLN A 64 -6.67 10.82 -19.13
N TYR A 65 -7.34 9.90 -18.44
CA TYR A 65 -8.09 8.82 -19.08
C TYR A 65 -9.60 9.09 -19.15
N ASN A 66 -10.04 10.25 -18.67
CA ASN A 66 -11.45 10.65 -18.65
C ASN A 66 -12.31 9.60 -17.93
N LEU A 67 -11.91 9.22 -16.71
CA LEU A 67 -12.54 8.17 -15.93
C LEU A 67 -13.13 8.73 -14.64
N GLY A 68 -14.17 8.07 -14.15
CA GLY A 68 -14.65 8.27 -12.80
C GLY A 68 -13.74 7.58 -11.78
N PRO A 69 -14.03 7.73 -10.46
CA PRO A 69 -13.16 7.18 -9.42
C PRO A 69 -12.94 5.67 -9.52
N ASN A 70 -13.97 4.90 -9.87
CA ASN A 70 -13.84 3.45 -9.98
C ASN A 70 -12.94 3.02 -11.12
N GLY A 71 -13.12 3.62 -12.29
CA GLY A 71 -12.25 3.36 -13.45
C GLY A 71 -10.82 3.79 -13.20
N ALA A 72 -10.64 4.93 -12.52
CA ALA A 72 -9.32 5.42 -12.16
C ALA A 72 -8.59 4.47 -11.20
N GLN A 73 -9.30 3.83 -10.28
CA GLN A 73 -8.73 2.84 -9.37
C GLN A 73 -8.19 1.63 -10.13
N VAL A 74 -8.91 1.16 -11.15
CA VAL A 74 -8.46 0.06 -11.99
C VAL A 74 -7.16 0.42 -12.71
N VAL A 75 -7.12 1.60 -13.33
CA VAL A 75 -5.92 2.07 -14.03
C VAL A 75 -4.77 2.28 -13.05
N ALA A 76 -5.04 2.81 -11.85
CA ALA A 76 -4.03 3.00 -10.82
C ALA A 76 -3.42 1.67 -10.37
N ALA A 77 -4.23 0.60 -10.28
CA ALA A 77 -3.72 -0.74 -9.96
C ALA A 77 -2.77 -1.25 -11.05
N ASP A 78 -3.09 -1.02 -12.32
CA ASP A 78 -2.21 -1.37 -13.43
C ASP A 78 -0.90 -0.57 -13.37
N LEU A 79 -0.98 0.71 -13.04
CA LEU A 79 0.20 1.56 -12.88
C LEU A 79 1.06 1.13 -11.70
N LEU A 80 0.44 0.64 -10.62
CA LEU A 80 1.19 0.06 -9.51
C LEU A 80 2.01 -1.14 -9.97
N THR A 81 1.41 -2.04 -10.75
CA THR A 81 2.13 -3.19 -11.31
C THR A 81 3.33 -2.73 -12.14
N ALA A 82 3.15 -1.70 -12.95
CA ALA A 82 4.23 -1.13 -13.76
C ALA A 82 5.33 -0.47 -12.91
N ASN A 83 5.03 -0.09 -11.67
CA ASN A 83 5.96 0.59 -10.77
C ASN A 83 6.52 -0.33 -9.67
N ILE A 84 6.28 -1.64 -9.72
CA ILE A 84 6.79 -2.58 -8.72
C ILE A 84 8.32 -2.52 -8.61
N GLY A 85 9.02 -2.42 -9.73
CA GLY A 85 10.48 -2.27 -9.72
C GLY A 85 10.94 -1.02 -8.98
N ARG A 86 10.22 0.09 -9.15
CA ARG A 86 10.48 1.34 -8.44
C ARG A 86 10.26 1.19 -6.94
N LEU A 87 9.22 0.47 -6.55
CA LEU A 87 8.94 0.17 -5.15
C LEU A 87 10.04 -0.70 -4.54
N THR A 88 10.45 -1.76 -5.22
CA THR A 88 11.50 -2.65 -4.72
C THR A 88 12.84 -1.91 -4.61
N ASP A 89 13.16 -1.02 -5.56
CA ASP A 89 14.35 -0.19 -5.49
C ASP A 89 14.29 0.77 -4.29
N ALA A 90 13.16 1.39 -4.04
CA ALA A 90 12.98 2.26 -2.88
C ALA A 90 13.14 1.49 -1.56
N LEU A 91 12.58 0.28 -1.49
CA LEU A 91 12.71 -0.59 -0.32
C LEU A 91 14.15 -1.03 -0.09
N ALA A 92 14.92 -1.24 -1.15
CA ALA A 92 16.32 -1.62 -1.05
C ALA A 92 17.19 -0.53 -0.40
N MET A 93 16.74 0.72 -0.42
CA MET A 93 17.41 1.83 0.22
C MET A 93 17.11 1.95 1.72
N GLU A 94 16.15 1.17 2.21
CA GLU A 94 15.72 1.21 3.59
C GLU A 94 16.34 0.06 4.40
N ASP A 95 16.60 0.33 5.69
CA ASP A 95 17.12 -0.65 6.62
C ASP A 95 16.10 -0.83 7.75
N ALA A 96 15.03 -1.54 7.45
CA ALA A 96 13.96 -1.78 8.41
C ALA A 96 13.70 -3.27 8.55
N LYS A 97 13.36 -3.69 9.77
CA LYS A 97 13.02 -5.08 10.06
C LYS A 97 11.61 -5.43 9.55
N TYR A 98 10.68 -4.49 9.68
CA TYR A 98 9.30 -4.64 9.24
C TYR A 98 8.89 -3.54 8.28
N VAL A 99 8.11 -3.90 7.27
CA VAL A 99 7.51 -2.97 6.33
C VAL A 99 5.99 -3.11 6.44
N LEU A 100 5.32 -2.03 6.85
CA LEU A 100 3.87 -1.99 6.97
C LEU A 100 3.32 -1.42 5.67
N ILE A 101 2.53 -2.22 4.95
CA ILE A 101 2.03 -1.84 3.63
C ILE A 101 0.52 -1.61 3.72
N ASP A 102 0.11 -0.38 3.51
CA ASP A 102 -1.31 0.01 3.46
C ASP A 102 -1.78 -0.09 2.01
N THR A 103 -2.66 -1.04 1.74
CA THR A 103 -3.16 -1.30 0.39
C THR A 103 -4.37 -0.44 0.06
N PRO A 104 -4.71 -0.29 -1.23
CA PRO A 104 -5.92 0.43 -1.62
C PRO A 104 -7.18 -0.14 -0.99
N GLY A 105 -8.17 0.72 -0.78
CA GLY A 105 -9.47 0.33 -0.23
C GLY A 105 -10.29 -0.52 -1.21
N GLN A 106 -11.49 -0.21 -1.42
CA GLN A 106 -12.61 -1.01 -1.94
C GLN A 106 -12.39 -1.90 -3.16
N LEU A 107 -11.62 -1.49 -4.15
CA LEU A 107 -11.55 -2.25 -5.41
C LEU A 107 -10.46 -3.29 -5.45
N GLU A 108 -9.68 -3.44 -4.39
CA GLU A 108 -8.58 -4.39 -4.35
C GLU A 108 -9.02 -5.84 -4.53
N LEU A 109 -10.27 -6.14 -4.19
CA LEU A 109 -10.79 -7.50 -4.37
C LEU A 109 -10.86 -7.93 -5.83
N PHE A 110 -10.95 -6.96 -6.75
CA PHE A 110 -11.06 -7.23 -8.18
C PHE A 110 -9.94 -6.58 -8.98
N ALA A 111 -9.79 -5.27 -8.87
CA ALA A 111 -8.88 -4.50 -9.69
C ALA A 111 -7.42 -4.62 -9.22
N PHE A 112 -7.22 -4.66 -7.92
CA PHE A 112 -5.89 -4.70 -7.34
C PHE A 112 -5.35 -6.13 -7.13
N ARG A 113 -6.20 -7.13 -7.29
CA ARG A 113 -5.89 -8.51 -6.94
C ARG A 113 -4.66 -9.06 -7.66
N GLN A 114 -4.55 -8.87 -8.97
CA GLN A 114 -3.40 -9.33 -9.73
C GLN A 114 -2.14 -8.56 -9.34
N SER A 115 -2.27 -7.25 -9.15
CA SER A 115 -1.15 -6.42 -8.69
C SER A 115 -0.65 -6.86 -7.32
N SER A 116 -1.56 -7.25 -6.41
CA SER A 116 -1.19 -7.77 -5.10
C SER A 116 -0.37 -9.05 -5.21
N ILE A 117 -0.77 -9.97 -6.08
CA ILE A 117 -0.04 -11.21 -6.32
C ILE A 117 1.36 -10.90 -6.85
N ASP A 118 1.45 -10.04 -7.86
CA ASP A 118 2.73 -9.66 -8.47
C ASP A 118 3.63 -8.99 -7.43
N LEU A 119 3.06 -8.13 -6.58
CA LEU A 119 3.80 -7.45 -5.54
C LEU A 119 4.33 -8.42 -4.49
N VAL A 120 3.48 -9.34 -3.99
CA VAL A 120 3.90 -10.32 -2.98
C VAL A 120 4.99 -11.24 -3.54
N GLU A 121 4.88 -11.64 -4.80
CA GLU A 121 5.92 -12.44 -5.46
C GLU A 121 7.23 -11.67 -5.56
N ALA A 122 7.19 -10.39 -5.90
CA ALA A 122 8.37 -9.54 -6.02
C ALA A 122 9.08 -9.33 -4.68
N LEU A 123 8.32 -9.25 -3.57
CA LEU A 123 8.86 -9.02 -2.23
C LEU A 123 9.23 -10.32 -1.50
N GLY A 124 8.65 -11.45 -1.90
CA GLY A 124 8.89 -12.76 -1.29
C GLY A 124 7.71 -13.22 -0.45
N MET A 125 7.05 -14.29 -0.87
CA MET A 125 5.85 -14.82 -0.20
C MET A 125 6.16 -15.33 1.22
N ASP A 126 7.33 -15.89 1.43
CA ASP A 126 7.78 -16.43 2.72
C ASP A 126 8.05 -15.33 3.76
N LYS A 127 8.17 -14.08 3.32
CA LYS A 127 8.43 -12.91 4.18
C LYS A 127 7.20 -12.04 4.35
N SER A 128 6.06 -12.45 3.79
CA SER A 128 4.85 -11.64 3.73
C SER A 128 3.75 -12.21 4.60
N MET A 129 2.99 -11.33 5.24
CA MET A 129 1.82 -11.68 6.04
C MET A 129 0.69 -10.72 5.65
N ILE A 130 -0.53 -11.26 5.56
CA ILE A 130 -1.71 -10.47 5.23
C ILE A 130 -2.53 -10.28 6.49
N ILE A 131 -2.87 -9.02 6.80
CA ILE A 131 -3.70 -8.64 7.93
C ILE A 131 -5.01 -8.08 7.38
N TYR A 132 -6.10 -8.78 7.67
CA TYR A 132 -7.43 -8.33 7.28
C TYR A 132 -8.07 -7.48 8.34
N THR A 133 -8.65 -6.36 7.93
CA THR A 133 -9.54 -5.56 8.77
C THR A 133 -10.97 -5.75 8.29
N ALA A 134 -11.90 -5.92 9.22
CA ALA A 134 -13.32 -6.10 8.92
C ALA A 134 -14.15 -5.21 9.83
N ASP A 135 -15.31 -4.77 9.31
CA ASP A 135 -16.27 -4.00 10.09
C ASP A 135 -17.01 -4.87 11.10
#